data_e6c943c5d50c6c3b7bf000fb895ff031
#
_entry.id   e6c943c5d50c6c3b7bf000fb895ff031
#
_cell.length_a   1.000
_cell.length_b   1.000
_cell.length_c   1.000
_cell.angle_alpha   90.00
_cell.angle_beta   90.00
_cell.angle_gamma   90.00
#
_symmetry.space_group_name_H-M   'P 1'
#
loop_
_entity.id
_entity.type
_entity.pdbx_description
1 polymer ?
#
loop_
_entity_poly.entity_id
_entity_poly.type
_entity_poly.pdbx_seq_one_letter_code
_entity_poly.pdbx_strand_id
1 'polypeptide(L)'
;FSPPSCGMPKSYPGVRRDKGKSEIMLTDRGNADADAMDEGALPGPRSRLLNRRAFLAGSAAGLAALSVAGCASDYMSLAEAEKLYGPVPDEKFPIPAVDVSKVDPKYFRKTVKYDSGEAPGTIIVDPGKYYVYRIEGEGNATRYGANVGRDGFRWSGEAYVGRKAEWPTWTPPKEMIARQPEAGKYARGMPGGLDNPLGARVLYLYQNGVYTLYTIYSTSAPETIGNGITSGCTGLLSQDMIDLYARTPVKTKVIVLPA
;
A
#
# COMPACT_ATOMS: atom_id res chain seq x y z
N PHE A 1 9.94 -23.09 -22.50
CA PHE A 1 9.30 -22.49 -21.32
C PHE A 1 8.56 -21.24 -21.78
N SER A 2 7.24 -21.35 -21.94
CA SER A 2 6.41 -20.17 -22.23
C SER A 2 6.02 -19.52 -20.90
N PRO A 3 6.36 -18.24 -20.65
CA PRO A 3 6.01 -17.57 -19.41
C PRO A 3 4.49 -17.35 -19.33
N PRO A 4 3.91 -17.36 -18.12
CA PRO A 4 2.49 -17.15 -17.92
C PRO A 4 2.14 -15.68 -18.11
N SER A 5 0.98 -15.43 -18.64
CA SER A 5 0.44 -14.14 -18.97
C SER A 5 -0.56 -13.63 -17.93
N CYS A 6 -0.66 -12.32 -17.83
CA CYS A 6 -1.40 -11.58 -16.81
C CYS A 6 -2.93 -11.68 -16.95
N GLY A 7 -3.60 -12.21 -15.94
CA GLY A 7 -5.05 -12.19 -15.79
C GLY A 7 -5.48 -12.65 -14.40
N MET A 8 -6.35 -11.88 -13.75
CA MET A 8 -6.87 -12.20 -12.43
C MET A 8 -8.06 -13.14 -12.50
N PRO A 9 -8.25 -14.03 -11.50
CA PRO A 9 -9.54 -14.66 -11.27
C PRO A 9 -10.53 -13.63 -10.72
N LYS A 10 -11.69 -13.49 -11.34
CA LYS A 10 -12.86 -12.85 -10.73
C LYS A 10 -13.44 -13.84 -9.73
N SER A 11 -13.68 -13.35 -8.52
CA SER A 11 -14.31 -14.00 -7.38
C SER A 11 -13.50 -15.08 -6.64
N TYR A 12 -13.04 -14.70 -5.44
CA TYR A 12 -12.77 -15.67 -4.40
C TYR A 12 -14.09 -16.05 -3.69
N PRO A 13 -14.36 -17.34 -3.44
CA PRO A 13 -15.42 -17.73 -2.53
C PRO A 13 -15.07 -17.24 -1.12
N GLY A 14 -16.07 -16.66 -0.44
CA GLY A 14 -15.91 -15.96 0.82
C GLY A 14 -15.17 -16.73 1.89
N VAL A 15 -14.20 -16.10 2.48
CA VAL A 15 -13.61 -16.50 3.75
C VAL A 15 -14.68 -16.35 4.83
N ARG A 16 -15.17 -17.47 5.37
CA ARG A 16 -16.02 -17.49 6.55
C ARG A 16 -15.23 -16.89 7.71
N ARG A 17 -15.71 -15.77 8.22
CA ARG A 17 -15.24 -15.25 9.53
C ARG A 17 -15.81 -16.13 10.61
N ASP A 18 -14.96 -16.92 11.21
CA ASP A 18 -15.28 -17.62 12.45
C ASP A 18 -15.32 -16.58 13.58
N LYS A 19 -16.53 -16.38 14.13
CA LYS A 19 -16.75 -15.54 15.32
C LYS A 19 -16.40 -16.36 16.55
N GLY A 20 -15.13 -16.35 16.94
CA GLY A 20 -14.71 -16.84 18.25
C GLY A 20 -15.24 -15.91 19.35
N LYS A 21 -16.24 -16.37 20.09
CA LYS A 21 -16.66 -15.79 21.37
C LYS A 21 -15.56 -16.09 22.39
N SER A 22 -14.92 -15.07 22.94
CA SER A 22 -14.18 -15.19 24.20
C SER A 22 -15.07 -14.68 25.32
N GLU A 23 -15.56 -15.61 26.12
CA GLU A 23 -16.17 -15.36 27.43
C GLU A 23 -15.08 -14.92 28.40
N ILE A 24 -15.29 -13.73 28.99
CA ILE A 24 -14.49 -13.28 30.15
C ILE A 24 -15.18 -13.77 31.39
N MET A 25 -14.56 -14.71 32.09
CA MET A 25 -14.93 -15.10 33.45
C MET A 25 -14.52 -14.01 34.42
N LEU A 26 -15.51 -13.42 35.10
CA LEU A 26 -15.34 -12.70 36.36
C LEU A 26 -15.20 -13.71 37.48
N THR A 27 -14.11 -13.64 38.23
CA THR A 27 -14.03 -14.23 39.59
C THR A 27 -13.93 -13.12 40.61
N ASP A 28 -15.00 -13.03 41.39
CA ASP A 28 -15.18 -12.29 42.62
C ASP A 28 -14.53 -13.02 43.80
N ARG A 29 -13.88 -12.29 44.71
CA ARG A 29 -13.60 -12.59 46.15
C ARG A 29 -12.89 -11.36 46.70
N GLY A 30 -13.38 -10.54 47.60
CA GLY A 30 -14.11 -10.87 48.83
C GLY A 30 -13.23 -10.60 50.03
N ASN A 31 -13.72 -9.67 50.85
CA ASN A 31 -13.46 -9.52 52.33
C ASN A 31 -12.25 -8.64 52.72
N ALA A 32 -12.53 -7.51 53.41
CA ALA A 32 -12.97 -7.21 54.77
C ALA A 32 -11.76 -7.04 55.74
N ASP A 33 -11.73 -5.95 56.38
CA ASP A 33 -11.80 -5.55 57.80
C ASP A 33 -10.96 -4.30 58.06
N ALA A 34 -11.54 -3.20 58.43
CA ALA A 34 -11.93 -2.74 59.77
C ALA A 34 -10.78 -2.06 60.56
N ASP A 35 -11.16 -0.87 61.06
CA ASP A 35 -10.71 -0.20 62.30
C ASP A 35 -9.38 0.55 62.38
N ALA A 36 -9.47 1.86 62.52
CA ALA A 36 -9.28 2.54 63.81
C ALA A 36 -9.25 4.06 63.64
N MET A 37 -10.09 4.73 64.40
CA MET A 37 -10.11 6.20 64.65
C MET A 37 -8.87 6.61 65.44
N ASP A 38 -8.29 7.76 65.10
CA ASP A 38 -7.63 8.60 66.09
C ASP A 38 -7.86 10.08 65.82
N GLU A 39 -8.42 10.76 66.82
CA GLU A 39 -8.63 12.20 66.90
C GLU A 39 -7.34 12.89 67.26
N GLY A 40 -6.98 13.98 66.57
CA GLY A 40 -5.81 14.75 66.94
C GLY A 40 -5.68 16.13 66.27
N ALA A 41 -6.26 17.16 66.89
CA ALA A 41 -5.78 18.55 67.00
C ALA A 41 -5.44 19.33 65.72
N LEU A 42 -6.20 20.41 65.50
CA LEU A 42 -5.90 21.52 64.61
C LEU A 42 -4.77 22.41 65.16
N PRO A 43 -3.77 22.77 64.38
CA PRO A 43 -2.95 23.97 64.59
C PRO A 43 -3.27 25.06 63.56
N GLY A 44 -3.31 26.29 64.03
CA GLY A 44 -3.69 27.54 63.37
C GLY A 44 -2.78 27.99 62.17
N PRO A 45 -3.16 29.14 61.52
CA PRO A 45 -2.59 29.53 60.25
C PRO A 45 -1.18 30.09 60.40
N ARG A 46 -0.20 29.37 59.83
CA ARG A 46 1.16 29.90 59.59
C ARG A 46 1.25 30.50 58.21
N SER A 47 1.46 31.82 58.16
CA SER A 47 1.82 32.58 56.97
C SER A 47 3.10 31.99 56.34
N ARG A 48 2.95 31.34 55.19
CA ARG A 48 4.11 30.91 54.39
C ARG A 48 4.57 32.06 53.49
N LEU A 49 5.65 32.66 53.81
CA LEU A 49 6.43 33.49 52.89
C LEU A 49 6.82 32.66 51.68
N LEU A 50 6.34 33.06 50.49
CA LEU A 50 6.68 32.43 49.22
C LEU A 50 8.17 32.56 48.97
N ASN A 51 8.86 31.45 49.09
CA ASN A 51 10.33 31.38 48.88
C ASN A 51 10.60 31.42 47.38
N ARG A 52 11.36 32.43 46.93
CA ARG A 52 11.75 32.62 45.51
C ARG A 52 12.35 31.36 44.83
N ARG A 53 12.86 30.39 45.62
CA ARG A 53 13.34 29.13 45.12
C ARG A 53 12.26 28.14 44.67
N ALA A 54 11.04 28.26 45.20
CA ALA A 54 9.93 27.39 44.79
C ALA A 54 9.32 27.83 43.45
N PHE A 55 9.49 29.11 43.06
CA PHE A 55 8.97 29.59 41.77
C PHE A 55 9.83 29.09 40.57
N LEU A 56 11.17 28.90 40.78
CA LEU A 56 12.05 28.43 39.72
C LEU A 56 11.97 26.94 39.50
N ALA A 57 11.51 26.15 40.50
CA ALA A 57 11.32 24.70 40.35
C ALA A 57 9.98 24.35 39.62
N GLY A 58 8.97 25.21 39.71
CA GLY A 58 7.69 25.04 39.02
C GLY A 58 7.75 25.32 37.50
N SER A 59 8.68 26.18 37.07
CA SER A 59 8.82 26.56 35.67
C SER A 59 9.57 25.51 34.82
N ALA A 60 10.39 24.66 35.45
CA ALA A 60 11.10 23.60 34.75
C ALA A 60 10.22 22.35 34.47
N ALA A 61 9.18 22.12 35.28
CA ALA A 61 8.25 21.02 35.07
C ALA A 61 7.21 21.30 33.96
N GLY A 62 6.93 22.57 33.68
CA GLY A 62 6.00 22.98 32.63
C GLY A 62 6.56 22.88 31.21
N LEU A 63 7.89 22.93 31.04
CA LEU A 63 8.55 22.81 29.74
C LEU A 63 8.86 21.37 29.31
N ALA A 64 8.83 20.41 30.24
CA ALA A 64 9.02 19.00 29.93
C ALA A 64 7.75 18.28 29.40
N ALA A 65 6.56 18.90 29.57
CA ALA A 65 5.29 18.32 29.12
C ALA A 65 4.98 18.62 27.64
N LEU A 66 5.75 19.45 26.95
CA LEU A 66 5.58 19.78 25.53
C LEU A 66 6.42 18.95 24.57
N SER A 67 7.23 18.01 25.08
CA SER A 67 8.09 17.16 24.25
C SER A 67 7.52 15.78 23.91
N VAL A 68 6.25 15.51 24.21
CA VAL A 68 5.57 14.24 23.86
C VAL A 68 4.63 14.46 22.67
N ALA A 69 4.96 15.37 21.78
CA ALA A 69 4.27 15.52 20.53
C ALA A 69 5.15 14.98 19.41
N GLY A 70 4.89 13.76 18.97
CA GLY A 70 5.40 13.35 17.68
C GLY A 70 5.98 11.96 17.58
N CYS A 71 5.29 10.93 18.00
CA CYS A 71 5.27 9.74 17.16
C CYS A 71 4.42 10.08 15.94
N ALA A 72 4.94 10.91 15.03
CA ALA A 72 4.39 11.01 13.69
C ALA A 72 4.45 9.59 13.12
N SER A 73 3.30 8.97 12.92
CA SER A 73 3.24 7.67 12.26
C SER A 73 3.95 7.85 10.92
N ASP A 74 4.93 7.01 10.62
CA ASP A 74 5.66 7.03 9.34
C ASP A 74 4.72 6.75 8.14
N TYR A 75 3.43 6.60 8.41
CA TYR A 75 2.37 6.31 7.45
C TYR A 75 1.46 7.52 7.24
N MET A 76 1.05 7.69 5.98
CA MET A 76 0.04 8.65 5.57
C MET A 76 -1.26 8.43 6.35
N SER A 77 -1.89 9.50 6.81
CA SER A 77 -3.21 9.44 7.44
C SER A 77 -4.29 8.99 6.44
N LEU A 78 -5.40 8.43 6.91
CA LEU A 78 -6.50 8.03 6.04
C LEU A 78 -7.08 9.23 5.26
N ALA A 79 -7.19 10.40 5.88
CA ALA A 79 -7.70 11.60 5.23
C ALA A 79 -6.79 12.09 4.08
N GLU A 80 -5.47 11.98 4.24
CA GLU A 80 -4.52 12.26 3.15
C GLU A 80 -4.60 11.20 2.06
N ALA A 81 -4.78 9.94 2.42
CA ALA A 81 -4.96 8.84 1.48
C ALA A 81 -6.26 9.00 0.66
N GLU A 82 -7.39 9.33 1.29
CA GLU A 82 -8.66 9.62 0.61
C GLU A 82 -8.51 10.74 -0.42
N LYS A 83 -7.75 11.79 -0.10
CA LYS A 83 -7.45 12.87 -1.03
C LYS A 83 -6.55 12.42 -2.18
N LEU A 84 -5.50 11.63 -1.88
CA LEU A 84 -4.55 11.14 -2.88
C LEU A 84 -5.18 10.14 -3.84
N TYR A 85 -6.06 9.30 -3.33
CA TYR A 85 -6.74 8.22 -4.06
C TYR A 85 -8.20 8.56 -4.38
N GLY A 86 -8.53 9.83 -4.44
CA GLY A 86 -9.82 10.34 -4.86
C GLY A 86 -10.20 9.94 -6.30
N PRO A 87 -11.42 10.28 -6.75
CA PRO A 87 -11.86 9.96 -8.10
C PRO A 87 -11.05 10.73 -9.14
N VAL A 88 -10.93 10.15 -10.35
CA VAL A 88 -10.33 10.80 -11.52
C VAL A 88 -11.43 10.92 -12.59
N PRO A 89 -12.24 12.01 -12.55
CA PRO A 89 -13.42 12.13 -13.39
C PRO A 89 -13.10 12.42 -14.87
N ASP A 90 -11.94 13.01 -15.15
CA ASP A 90 -11.57 13.49 -16.50
C ASP A 90 -10.96 12.39 -17.39
N GLU A 91 -10.91 11.15 -16.88
CA GLU A 91 -10.47 10.01 -17.67
C GLU A 91 -11.54 9.58 -18.69
N LYS A 92 -11.11 8.95 -19.79
CA LYS A 92 -12.02 8.39 -20.81
C LYS A 92 -13.13 7.54 -20.21
N PHE A 93 -12.82 6.81 -19.15
CA PHE A 93 -13.77 6.12 -18.28
C PHE A 93 -13.52 6.62 -16.86
N PRO A 94 -14.39 7.44 -16.29
CA PRO A 94 -14.18 8.04 -14.98
C PRO A 94 -13.82 7.00 -13.93
N ILE A 95 -12.65 7.18 -13.29
CA ILE A 95 -12.14 6.25 -12.29
C ILE A 95 -12.72 6.62 -10.94
N PRO A 96 -13.35 5.70 -10.20
CA PRO A 96 -13.86 5.98 -8.86
C PRO A 96 -12.73 6.19 -7.86
N ALA A 97 -13.03 6.80 -6.73
CA ALA A 97 -12.13 6.81 -5.58
C ALA A 97 -11.81 5.40 -5.12
N VAL A 98 -10.60 5.18 -4.63
CA VAL A 98 -10.21 3.93 -3.99
C VAL A 98 -10.84 3.87 -2.59
N ASP A 99 -11.42 2.74 -2.24
CA ASP A 99 -11.74 2.45 -0.84
C ASP A 99 -10.43 2.16 -0.08
N VAL A 100 -9.85 3.23 0.48
CA VAL A 100 -8.55 3.18 1.18
C VAL A 100 -8.58 2.30 2.43
N SER A 101 -9.77 2.01 2.98
CA SER A 101 -9.92 1.12 4.12
C SER A 101 -9.55 -0.35 3.80
N LYS A 102 -9.51 -0.70 2.52
CA LYS A 102 -9.12 -2.03 2.02
C LYS A 102 -7.64 -2.16 1.72
N VAL A 103 -6.85 -1.10 1.89
CA VAL A 103 -5.42 -1.09 1.61
C VAL A 103 -4.67 -0.82 2.90
N ASP A 104 -3.70 -1.69 3.24
CA ASP A 104 -2.83 -1.43 4.39
C ASP A 104 -2.05 -0.11 4.15
N PRO A 105 -2.08 0.86 5.09
CA PRO A 105 -1.44 2.18 4.94
C PRO A 105 0.04 2.15 4.56
N LYS A 106 0.75 1.08 4.87
CA LYS A 106 2.16 0.91 4.45
C LYS A 106 2.33 0.90 2.93
N TYR A 107 1.28 0.55 2.16
CA TYR A 107 1.30 0.48 0.71
C TYR A 107 0.88 1.77 0.01
N PHE A 108 0.47 2.80 0.73
CA PHE A 108 0.19 4.10 0.13
C PHE A 108 1.45 4.70 -0.47
N ARG A 109 1.27 5.38 -1.62
CA ARG A 109 2.37 6.04 -2.33
C ARG A 109 3.03 7.08 -1.44
N LYS A 110 4.37 7.02 -1.36
CA LYS A 110 5.16 8.06 -0.71
C LYS A 110 6.60 8.12 -1.24
N THR A 111 7.26 9.25 -1.05
CA THR A 111 8.70 9.35 -1.25
C THR A 111 9.44 8.69 -0.09
N VAL A 112 10.44 7.88 -0.42
CA VAL A 112 11.27 7.15 0.56
C VAL A 112 12.74 7.32 0.24
N LYS A 113 13.60 7.14 1.23
CA LYS A 113 15.04 6.95 1.01
C LYS A 113 15.26 5.58 0.37
N TYR A 114 15.94 5.57 -0.77
CA TYR A 114 16.23 4.36 -1.53
C TYR A 114 17.48 4.56 -2.36
N ASP A 115 18.60 4.10 -1.85
CA ASP A 115 19.88 4.15 -2.54
C ASP A 115 20.08 2.86 -3.32
N SER A 116 19.81 2.92 -4.62
CA SER A 116 19.89 1.76 -5.52
C SER A 116 21.13 1.81 -6.42
N GLY A 117 21.84 2.94 -6.49
CA GLY A 117 22.86 3.18 -7.49
C GLY A 117 22.32 3.36 -8.92
N GLU A 118 21.01 3.27 -9.14
CA GLU A 118 20.37 3.38 -10.45
C GLU A 118 20.07 4.83 -10.82
N ALA A 119 20.08 5.11 -12.12
CA ALA A 119 19.80 6.44 -12.65
C ALA A 119 18.35 6.89 -12.36
N PRO A 120 18.11 8.20 -12.14
CA PRO A 120 16.76 8.74 -12.03
C PRO A 120 15.88 8.32 -13.21
N GLY A 121 14.62 7.99 -12.90
CA GLY A 121 13.65 7.45 -13.86
C GLY A 121 13.62 5.92 -13.93
N THR A 122 14.66 5.21 -13.49
CA THR A 122 14.62 3.73 -13.41
C THR A 122 13.48 3.26 -12.53
N ILE A 123 12.81 2.20 -12.96
CA ILE A 123 11.76 1.54 -12.18
C ILE A 123 12.34 0.25 -11.59
N ILE A 124 12.15 0.03 -10.29
CA ILE A 124 12.51 -1.21 -9.61
C ILE A 124 11.24 -1.84 -9.06
N VAL A 125 10.95 -3.07 -9.48
CA VAL A 125 9.87 -3.89 -8.93
C VAL A 125 10.48 -4.82 -7.88
N ASP A 126 9.97 -4.76 -6.65
CA ASP A 126 10.35 -5.63 -5.53
C ASP A 126 9.18 -6.56 -5.18
N PRO A 127 9.11 -7.75 -5.79
CA PRO A 127 8.01 -8.68 -5.55
C PRO A 127 8.02 -9.24 -4.12
N GLY A 128 9.19 -9.30 -3.49
CA GLY A 128 9.33 -9.78 -2.11
C GLY A 128 8.72 -8.85 -1.08
N LYS A 129 8.67 -7.54 -1.37
CA LYS A 129 8.10 -6.52 -0.49
C LYS A 129 6.76 -5.97 -0.97
N TYR A 130 6.30 -6.36 -2.16
CA TYR A 130 5.08 -5.85 -2.80
C TYR A 130 5.13 -4.36 -3.10
N TYR A 131 6.27 -3.88 -3.63
CA TYR A 131 6.48 -2.49 -3.98
C TYR A 131 7.01 -2.31 -5.41
N VAL A 132 6.68 -1.16 -5.97
CA VAL A 132 7.35 -0.60 -7.14
C VAL A 132 7.99 0.71 -6.71
N TYR A 133 9.25 0.92 -7.09
CA TYR A 133 10.00 2.15 -6.84
C TYR A 133 10.31 2.83 -8.17
N ARG A 134 10.08 4.11 -8.25
CA ARG A 134 10.64 4.97 -9.31
C ARG A 134 11.76 5.78 -8.69
N ILE A 135 12.97 5.64 -9.23
CA ILE A 135 14.15 6.35 -8.73
C ILE A 135 14.03 7.82 -9.09
N GLU A 136 14.19 8.70 -8.11
CA GLU A 136 14.10 10.16 -8.29
C GLU A 136 15.47 10.84 -8.30
N GLY A 137 16.50 10.18 -7.81
CA GLY A 137 17.84 10.73 -7.59
C GLY A 137 18.07 11.12 -6.14
N GLU A 138 19.30 11.50 -5.82
CA GLU A 138 19.72 11.93 -4.47
C GLU A 138 19.36 10.95 -3.34
N GLY A 139 19.40 9.64 -3.66
CA GLY A 139 19.04 8.58 -2.73
C GLY A 139 17.55 8.51 -2.38
N ASN A 140 16.68 9.04 -3.25
CA ASN A 140 15.24 9.01 -3.06
C ASN A 140 14.53 8.21 -4.17
N ALA A 141 13.38 7.65 -3.83
CA ALA A 141 12.46 7.05 -4.78
C ALA A 141 11.00 7.33 -4.39
N THR A 142 10.13 7.42 -5.40
CA THR A 142 8.69 7.29 -5.18
C THR A 142 8.35 5.80 -5.08
N ARG A 143 7.75 5.40 -3.97
CA ARG A 143 7.34 4.03 -3.69
C ARG A 143 5.84 3.89 -3.86
N TYR A 144 5.41 2.87 -4.58
CA TYR A 144 4.01 2.48 -4.80
C TYR A 144 3.76 1.09 -4.23
N GLY A 145 2.63 0.87 -3.59
CA GLY A 145 2.17 -0.47 -3.22
C GLY A 145 1.72 -1.26 -4.45
N ALA A 146 2.01 -2.54 -4.45
CA ALA A 146 1.76 -3.40 -5.59
C ALA A 146 1.13 -4.73 -5.21
N ASN A 147 0.35 -5.31 -6.11
CA ASN A 147 0.17 -6.76 -6.17
C ASN A 147 1.15 -7.36 -7.17
N VAL A 148 1.55 -8.60 -6.98
CA VAL A 148 2.58 -9.25 -7.79
C VAL A 148 2.21 -10.67 -8.18
N GLY A 149 3.04 -11.31 -8.98
CA GLY A 149 2.91 -12.72 -9.30
C GLY A 149 2.89 -13.60 -8.05
N ARG A 150 1.98 -14.58 -8.02
CA ARG A 150 2.01 -15.65 -7.01
C ARG A 150 3.25 -16.51 -7.16
N ASP A 151 3.58 -17.27 -6.15
CA ASP A 151 4.73 -18.17 -6.17
C ASP A 151 4.74 -19.10 -7.41
N GLY A 152 5.91 -19.27 -8.01
CA GLY A 152 6.10 -20.01 -9.26
C GLY A 152 5.75 -19.26 -10.55
N PHE A 153 5.23 -18.01 -10.45
CA PHE A 153 4.91 -17.16 -11.60
C PHE A 153 5.69 -15.86 -11.61
N ARG A 154 6.65 -15.70 -10.72
CA ARG A 154 7.50 -14.51 -10.64
C ARG A 154 8.64 -14.61 -11.62
N TRP A 155 8.88 -13.54 -12.34
CA TRP A 155 10.05 -13.34 -13.19
C TRP A 155 10.95 -12.29 -12.54
N SER A 156 12.24 -12.42 -12.70
CA SER A 156 13.24 -11.45 -12.27
C SER A 156 14.23 -11.17 -13.39
N GLY A 157 14.80 -9.98 -13.39
CA GLY A 157 15.77 -9.58 -14.39
C GLY A 157 15.61 -8.14 -14.82
N GLU A 158 16.40 -7.74 -15.81
CA GLU A 158 16.34 -6.42 -16.42
C GLU A 158 15.46 -6.42 -17.66
N ALA A 159 14.65 -5.40 -17.79
CA ALA A 159 13.78 -5.12 -18.92
C ALA A 159 13.75 -3.61 -19.20
N TYR A 160 12.99 -3.22 -20.19
CA TYR A 160 12.64 -1.81 -20.44
C TYR A 160 11.19 -1.69 -20.85
N VAL A 161 10.63 -0.50 -20.67
CA VAL A 161 9.28 -0.17 -21.15
C VAL A 161 9.34 -0.06 -22.68
N GLY A 162 8.88 -1.08 -23.37
CA GLY A 162 8.89 -1.10 -24.83
C GLY A 162 7.64 -0.47 -25.45
N ARG A 163 6.52 -0.51 -24.74
CA ARG A 163 5.23 0.05 -25.15
C ARG A 163 4.43 0.52 -23.96
N LYS A 164 3.64 1.57 -24.14
CA LYS A 164 2.68 2.12 -23.18
C LYS A 164 1.29 2.10 -23.81
N ALA A 165 0.26 1.92 -23.00
CA ALA A 165 -1.11 2.06 -23.48
C ALA A 165 -2.05 2.61 -22.40
N GLU A 166 -3.00 3.42 -22.82
CA GLU A 166 -4.13 3.91 -22.05
C GLU A 166 -5.37 3.13 -22.45
N TRP A 167 -6.11 2.67 -21.46
CA TRP A 167 -7.35 1.90 -21.65
C TRP A 167 -7.21 0.80 -22.71
N PRO A 168 -6.21 -0.10 -22.56
CA PRO A 168 -5.87 -1.07 -23.60
C PRO A 168 -6.96 -2.12 -23.79
N THR A 169 -7.01 -2.70 -24.97
CA THR A 169 -7.70 -3.97 -25.19
C THR A 169 -6.94 -5.07 -24.48
N TRP A 170 -7.64 -5.90 -23.71
CA TRP A 170 -7.09 -7.07 -23.06
C TRP A 170 -7.50 -8.35 -23.79
N THR A 171 -6.56 -9.19 -24.13
CA THR A 171 -6.80 -10.50 -24.71
C THR A 171 -6.27 -11.57 -23.75
N PRO A 172 -7.12 -12.46 -23.23
CA PRO A 172 -6.67 -13.53 -22.37
C PRO A 172 -5.77 -14.49 -23.15
N PRO A 173 -4.66 -14.92 -22.53
CA PRO A 173 -3.81 -15.92 -23.13
C PRO A 173 -4.49 -17.27 -23.22
N LYS A 174 -4.05 -18.11 -24.15
CA LYS A 174 -4.61 -19.45 -24.37
C LYS A 174 -4.57 -20.31 -23.10
N GLU A 175 -3.46 -20.24 -22.36
CA GLU A 175 -3.26 -20.97 -21.10
C GLU A 175 -4.23 -20.50 -20.00
N MET A 176 -4.63 -19.23 -20.04
CA MET A 176 -5.65 -18.72 -19.14
C MET A 176 -7.03 -19.25 -19.51
N ILE A 177 -7.38 -19.22 -20.80
CA ILE A 177 -8.67 -19.74 -21.28
C ILE A 177 -8.77 -21.24 -20.93
N ALA A 178 -7.68 -21.99 -21.02
CA ALA A 178 -7.65 -23.40 -20.65
C ALA A 178 -7.96 -23.65 -19.16
N ARG A 179 -7.54 -22.71 -18.28
CA ARG A 179 -7.81 -22.79 -16.83
C ARG A 179 -9.10 -22.13 -16.40
N GLN A 180 -9.58 -21.17 -17.19
CA GLN A 180 -10.75 -20.33 -16.93
C GLN A 180 -11.53 -20.19 -18.23
N PRO A 181 -12.34 -21.17 -18.61
CA PRO A 181 -13.06 -21.19 -19.89
C PRO A 181 -13.94 -19.95 -20.12
N GLU A 182 -14.45 -19.34 -19.04
CA GLU A 182 -15.22 -18.10 -19.08
C GLU A 182 -14.44 -16.90 -19.66
N ALA A 183 -13.11 -16.91 -19.58
CA ALA A 183 -12.28 -15.91 -20.24
C ALA A 183 -12.31 -16.04 -21.77
N GLY A 184 -12.73 -17.19 -22.30
CA GLY A 184 -12.80 -17.47 -23.73
C GLY A 184 -13.71 -16.51 -24.50
N LYS A 185 -14.74 -15.95 -23.86
CA LYS A 185 -15.60 -14.90 -24.47
C LYS A 185 -14.82 -13.66 -24.91
N TYR A 186 -13.65 -13.43 -24.32
CA TYR A 186 -12.75 -12.33 -24.65
C TYR A 186 -11.55 -12.75 -25.53
N ALA A 187 -11.59 -13.93 -26.13
CA ALA A 187 -10.51 -14.43 -26.99
C ALA A 187 -10.16 -13.47 -28.16
N ARG A 188 -11.14 -12.67 -28.60
CA ARG A 188 -10.96 -11.64 -29.64
C ARG A 188 -10.66 -10.24 -29.09
N GLY A 189 -10.45 -10.13 -27.78
CA GLY A 189 -10.15 -8.89 -27.07
C GLY A 189 -11.33 -8.33 -26.29
N MET A 190 -11.08 -7.93 -25.05
CA MET A 190 -11.98 -7.15 -24.21
C MET A 190 -11.61 -5.67 -24.39
N PRO A 191 -12.51 -4.80 -24.81
CA PRO A 191 -12.24 -3.38 -24.93
C PRO A 191 -11.77 -2.75 -23.61
N GLY A 192 -11.05 -1.62 -23.69
CA GLY A 192 -10.71 -0.82 -22.51
C GLY A 192 -11.96 -0.35 -21.77
N GLY A 193 -11.87 -0.28 -20.44
CA GLY A 193 -12.97 0.10 -19.55
C GLY A 193 -12.66 -0.28 -18.10
N LEU A 194 -13.53 0.10 -17.17
CA LEU A 194 -13.35 -0.17 -15.74
C LEU A 194 -13.35 -1.66 -15.40
N ASP A 195 -14.04 -2.48 -16.19
CA ASP A 195 -14.09 -3.94 -16.03
C ASP A 195 -12.90 -4.66 -16.66
N ASN A 196 -12.08 -3.95 -17.46
CA ASN A 196 -10.93 -4.55 -18.13
C ASN A 196 -9.84 -4.86 -17.10
N PRO A 197 -9.29 -6.08 -17.06
CA PRO A 197 -8.28 -6.49 -16.08
C PRO A 197 -7.00 -5.65 -16.09
N LEU A 198 -6.68 -4.99 -17.22
CA LEU A 198 -5.49 -4.13 -17.33
C LEU A 198 -5.76 -2.69 -16.87
N GLY A 199 -7.03 -2.34 -16.64
CA GLY A 199 -7.43 -1.02 -16.15
C GLY A 199 -7.02 0.13 -17.05
N ALA A 200 -6.75 1.29 -16.44
CA ALA A 200 -6.56 2.56 -17.14
C ALA A 200 -5.21 2.68 -17.87
N ARG A 201 -4.14 2.11 -17.34
CA ARG A 201 -2.76 2.28 -17.84
C ARG A 201 -1.97 0.99 -17.78
N VAL A 202 -1.12 0.78 -18.79
CA VAL A 202 -0.20 -0.36 -18.85
C VAL A 202 1.16 0.06 -19.39
N LEU A 203 2.22 -0.43 -18.73
CA LEU A 203 3.59 -0.44 -19.22
C LEU A 203 3.95 -1.88 -19.61
N TYR A 204 4.24 -2.12 -20.88
CA TYR A 204 4.63 -3.45 -21.38
C TYR A 204 6.15 -3.57 -21.32
N LEU A 205 6.64 -4.64 -20.68
CA LEU A 205 8.07 -4.85 -20.44
C LEU A 205 8.68 -5.70 -21.56
N TYR A 206 9.78 -5.22 -22.11
CA TYR A 206 10.52 -5.85 -23.19
C TYR A 206 11.95 -6.17 -22.76
N GLN A 207 12.48 -7.26 -23.27
CA GLN A 207 13.88 -7.65 -23.11
C GLN A 207 14.41 -8.05 -24.49
N ASN A 208 15.58 -7.54 -24.89
CA ASN A 208 16.19 -7.81 -26.19
C ASN A 208 15.26 -7.63 -27.40
N GLY A 209 14.40 -6.62 -27.36
CA GLY A 209 13.44 -6.35 -28.45
C GLY A 209 12.16 -7.18 -28.42
N VAL A 210 12.06 -8.15 -27.50
CA VAL A 210 10.93 -9.08 -27.40
C VAL A 210 10.07 -8.74 -26.17
N TYR A 211 8.75 -8.77 -26.35
CA TYR A 211 7.81 -8.59 -25.24
C TYR A 211 7.89 -9.79 -24.30
N THR A 212 8.13 -9.51 -23.03
CA THR A 212 8.33 -10.53 -21.98
C THR A 212 7.03 -11.18 -21.50
N LEU A 213 5.87 -10.70 -21.92
CA LEU A 213 4.55 -11.00 -21.39
C LEU A 213 4.29 -10.44 -19.99
N TYR A 214 5.26 -9.75 -19.39
CA TYR A 214 5.08 -9.04 -18.11
C TYR A 214 4.71 -7.59 -18.33
N THR A 215 3.87 -7.08 -17.45
CA THR A 215 3.39 -5.69 -17.47
C THR A 215 3.35 -5.12 -16.07
N ILE A 216 3.44 -3.77 -15.99
CA ILE A 216 2.96 -3.01 -14.84
C ILE A 216 1.64 -2.38 -15.27
N TYR A 217 0.57 -2.56 -14.51
CA TYR A 217 -0.79 -2.22 -14.95
C TYR A 217 -1.65 -1.64 -13.81
N SER A 218 -2.80 -1.04 -14.14
CA SER A 218 -3.78 -0.58 -13.17
C SER A 218 -4.63 -1.72 -12.64
N THR A 219 -4.71 -1.91 -11.31
CA THR A 219 -5.71 -2.80 -10.72
C THR A 219 -6.94 -2.03 -10.24
N SER A 220 -8.12 -2.61 -10.44
CA SER A 220 -9.39 -2.13 -9.88
C SER A 220 -9.76 -2.83 -8.56
N ALA A 221 -8.88 -3.69 -8.03
CA ALA A 221 -9.08 -4.48 -6.83
C ALA A 221 -8.11 -4.04 -5.73
N PRO A 222 -8.40 -2.96 -4.97
CA PRO A 222 -7.50 -2.37 -3.97
C PRO A 222 -7.10 -3.35 -2.88
N GLU A 223 -7.98 -4.28 -2.49
CA GLU A 223 -7.73 -5.33 -1.52
C GLU A 223 -6.63 -6.32 -1.92
N THR A 224 -6.20 -6.28 -3.17
CA THR A 224 -5.13 -7.15 -3.69
C THR A 224 -3.73 -6.59 -3.49
N ILE A 225 -3.61 -5.30 -3.21
CA ILE A 225 -2.32 -4.66 -2.95
C ILE A 225 -1.66 -5.32 -1.72
N GLY A 226 -0.38 -5.62 -1.84
CA GLY A 226 0.37 -6.37 -0.81
C GLY A 226 0.23 -7.88 -0.91
N ASN A 227 -0.34 -8.41 -1.99
CA ASN A 227 -0.55 -9.84 -2.16
C ASN A 227 0.07 -10.39 -3.46
N GLY A 228 0.50 -11.66 -3.40
CA GLY A 228 0.97 -12.43 -4.55
C GLY A 228 -0.17 -13.21 -5.18
N ILE A 229 -0.91 -12.59 -6.13
CA ILE A 229 -2.14 -13.18 -6.68
C ILE A 229 -2.17 -13.25 -8.21
N THR A 230 -1.30 -12.52 -8.89
CA THR A 230 -1.33 -12.42 -10.35
C THR A 230 -0.62 -13.61 -11.01
N SER A 231 -0.71 -13.72 -12.32
CA SER A 231 0.06 -14.69 -13.11
C SER A 231 1.42 -14.13 -13.56
N GLY A 232 2.04 -13.25 -12.74
CA GLY A 232 3.38 -12.71 -12.98
C GLY A 232 3.44 -11.20 -13.11
N CYS A 233 2.39 -10.54 -13.57
CA CYS A 233 2.37 -9.08 -13.75
C CYS A 233 2.25 -8.34 -12.42
N THR A 234 2.62 -7.07 -12.42
CA THR A 234 2.60 -6.18 -11.25
C THR A 234 1.47 -5.17 -11.41
N GLY A 235 0.53 -5.18 -10.47
CA GLY A 235 -0.61 -4.25 -10.47
C GLY A 235 -0.44 -3.16 -9.41
N LEU A 236 -0.76 -1.93 -9.76
CA LEU A 236 -0.81 -0.76 -8.89
C LEU A 236 -2.25 -0.24 -8.82
N LEU A 237 -2.58 0.50 -7.78
CA LEU A 237 -3.82 1.29 -7.75
C LEU A 237 -3.89 2.20 -8.97
N SER A 238 -5.09 2.46 -9.50
CA SER A 238 -5.23 3.23 -10.75
C SER A 238 -4.61 4.62 -10.66
N GLN A 239 -4.77 5.32 -9.55
CA GLN A 239 -4.17 6.65 -9.31
C GLN A 239 -2.64 6.60 -9.27
N ASP A 240 -2.07 5.54 -8.70
CA ASP A 240 -0.62 5.31 -8.66
C ASP A 240 -0.08 4.97 -10.05
N MET A 241 -0.81 4.16 -10.79
CA MET A 241 -0.41 3.78 -12.14
C MET A 241 -0.48 4.97 -13.11
N ILE A 242 -1.45 5.87 -12.96
CA ILE A 242 -1.53 7.12 -13.72
C ILE A 242 -0.31 7.99 -13.45
N ASP A 243 0.06 8.17 -12.18
CA ASP A 243 1.26 8.93 -11.79
C ASP A 243 2.54 8.31 -12.35
N LEU A 244 2.74 7.01 -12.17
CA LEU A 244 3.92 6.31 -12.69
C LEU A 244 3.97 6.39 -14.22
N TYR A 245 2.85 6.15 -14.89
CA TYR A 245 2.73 6.17 -16.35
C TYR A 245 3.10 7.53 -16.94
N ALA A 246 2.58 8.63 -16.37
CA ALA A 246 2.85 9.99 -16.85
C ALA A 246 4.35 10.32 -16.81
N ARG A 247 5.07 9.81 -15.82
CA ARG A 247 6.50 10.07 -15.59
C ARG A 247 7.43 9.04 -16.23
N THR A 248 6.90 8.05 -16.96
CA THR A 248 7.67 6.94 -17.52
C THR A 248 7.70 7.01 -19.05
N PRO A 249 8.78 7.45 -19.69
CA PRO A 249 8.92 7.36 -21.16
C PRO A 249 9.15 5.92 -21.62
N VAL A 250 8.90 5.66 -22.91
CA VAL A 250 9.33 4.43 -23.58
C VAL A 250 10.86 4.33 -23.50
N LYS A 251 11.40 3.12 -23.39
CA LYS A 251 12.81 2.77 -23.14
C LYS A 251 13.28 2.99 -21.69
N THR A 252 12.42 3.42 -20.77
CA THR A 252 12.76 3.43 -19.34
C THR A 252 13.23 2.06 -18.89
N LYS A 253 14.38 1.99 -18.20
CA LYS A 253 14.92 0.77 -17.59
C LYS A 253 13.98 0.29 -16.48
N VAL A 254 13.75 -1.01 -16.44
CA VAL A 254 12.96 -1.69 -15.40
C VAL A 254 13.77 -2.86 -14.86
N ILE A 255 13.95 -2.92 -13.55
CA ILE A 255 14.59 -4.02 -12.85
C ILE A 255 13.54 -4.73 -12.02
N VAL A 256 13.36 -6.02 -12.21
CA VAL A 256 12.50 -6.86 -11.38
C VAL A 256 13.40 -7.71 -10.49
N LEU A 257 13.34 -7.46 -9.18
CA LEU A 257 14.16 -8.17 -8.21
C LEU A 257 13.69 -9.62 -8.04
N PRO A 258 14.58 -10.54 -7.64
CA PRO A 258 14.15 -11.84 -7.14
C PRO A 258 13.22 -11.70 -5.93
N ALA A 259 12.29 -12.64 -5.76
CA ALA A 259 11.33 -12.65 -4.66
C ALA A 259 11.72 -13.67 -3.61
#